data_d4b7d1860e0c1b78a7e443862518c7cb
#
_entry.id   d4b7d1860e0c1b78a7e443862518c7cb
#
_cell.length_a   1.000
_cell.length_b   1.000
_cell.length_c   1.000
_cell.angle_alpha   90.00
_cell.angle_beta   90.00
_cell.angle_gamma   90.00
#
_symmetry.space_group_name_H-M   'P 1'
#
loop_
_entity.id
_entity.type
_entity.pdbx_description
1 polymer ?
#
loop_
_entity_poly.entity_id
_entity_poly.type
_entity_poly.pdbx_seq_one_letter_code
_entity_poly.pdbx_strand_id
1 'polypeptide(L)'
;ERTKADELFIRMEALATTVTRRSILAREKQEGLTLGIDSGSTTTKVVAMENNKVIGTGWTETKDIMGSVYKGVEEAFADTEYTIDDVDGIGTTGYGRINIGKQLNAELIQEELSVNAKGAVYLAGHQKGEATVLDIGGMDNKVITVNDGIPDNFTMGGICAGASGRFLDLASRRLDVSIEELGPLALQGDYRNALLNSYCIVFGIQDLVTTLAAGGSKADAAAATCHSVAEQVYEQQLQEIDLREPLIQVGGTSLISGLVEAVSEMLGGIDVIVPPYSQHIGAVGAALLVSGMGHRQDNK
;
A
#
# COMPACT_ATOMS: atom_id res chain seq x y z
N GLU A 1 13.78 7.29 -33.15
CA GLU A 1 12.39 7.46 -32.71
C GLU A 1 12.36 7.54 -31.20
N ARG A 2 11.89 8.64 -30.64
CA ARG A 2 11.71 8.78 -29.21
C ARG A 2 10.56 7.86 -28.76
N THR A 3 10.75 7.18 -27.66
CA THR A 3 9.68 6.37 -27.06
C THR A 3 8.66 7.28 -26.38
N LYS A 4 7.41 6.81 -26.19
CA LYS A 4 6.41 7.51 -25.36
C LYS A 4 6.94 7.85 -23.96
N ALA A 5 7.81 6.97 -23.43
CA ALA A 5 8.45 7.19 -22.12
C ALA A 5 9.42 8.38 -22.16
N ASP A 6 10.18 8.58 -23.26
CA ASP A 6 11.08 9.71 -23.39
C ASP A 6 10.31 11.05 -23.52
N GLU A 7 9.16 11.03 -24.20
CA GLU A 7 8.29 12.20 -24.29
C GLU A 7 7.66 12.54 -22.94
N LEU A 8 7.19 11.53 -22.21
CA LEU A 8 6.65 11.70 -20.87
C LEU A 8 7.71 12.23 -19.91
N PHE A 9 8.95 11.72 -19.98
CA PHE A 9 10.07 12.20 -19.20
C PHE A 9 10.32 13.69 -19.41
N ILE A 10 10.41 14.13 -20.68
CA ILE A 10 10.61 15.55 -21.02
C ILE A 10 9.46 16.42 -20.49
N ARG A 11 8.22 15.92 -20.61
CA ARG A 11 7.03 16.63 -20.11
C ARG A 11 7.03 16.74 -18.58
N MET A 12 7.44 15.69 -17.87
CA MET A 12 7.55 15.70 -16.41
C MET A 12 8.66 16.63 -15.93
N GLU A 13 9.81 16.67 -16.60
CA GLU A 13 10.88 17.64 -16.29
C GLU A 13 10.43 19.09 -16.54
N ALA A 14 9.70 19.32 -17.63
CA ALA A 14 9.13 20.63 -17.93
C ALA A 14 8.08 21.05 -16.89
N LEU A 15 7.24 20.10 -16.44
CA LEU A 15 6.25 20.31 -15.39
C LEU A 15 6.93 20.66 -14.06
N ALA A 16 7.98 19.92 -13.68
CA ALA A 16 8.75 20.18 -12.47
C ALA A 16 9.25 21.64 -12.40
N THR A 17 9.66 22.19 -13.55
CA THR A 17 10.06 23.60 -13.66
C THR A 17 8.88 24.57 -13.59
N THR A 18 7.73 24.17 -14.10
CA THR A 18 6.51 25.00 -14.17
C THR A 18 5.77 25.03 -12.82
N VAL A 19 5.71 23.89 -12.12
CA VAL A 19 5.09 23.77 -10.78
C VAL A 19 5.77 24.71 -9.78
N THR A 20 7.10 24.79 -9.82
CA THR A 20 7.84 25.73 -8.96
C THR A 20 7.45 27.19 -9.19
N ARG A 21 7.05 27.57 -10.41
CA ARG A 21 6.57 28.92 -10.72
C ARG A 21 5.08 29.13 -10.38
N ARG A 22 4.22 28.10 -10.57
CA ARG A 22 2.79 28.17 -10.26
C ARG A 22 2.52 28.18 -8.76
N SER A 23 3.31 27.48 -7.96
CA SER A 23 3.15 27.40 -6.51
C SER A 23 3.25 28.76 -5.80
N ILE A 24 3.85 29.76 -6.44
CA ILE A 24 4.01 31.11 -5.89
C ILE A 24 2.81 32.02 -6.20
N LEU A 25 1.99 31.70 -7.21
CA LEU A 25 1.01 32.65 -7.75
C LEU A 25 -0.47 32.26 -7.67
N ALA A 26 -0.83 31.02 -7.31
CA ALA A 26 -2.21 30.58 -7.42
C ALA A 26 -2.59 29.57 -6.33
N ARG A 27 -2.78 30.00 -5.09
CA ARG A 27 -3.20 29.14 -3.97
C ARG A 27 -4.47 29.63 -3.28
N GLU A 28 -5.55 29.74 -4.03
CA GLU A 28 -6.87 30.03 -3.45
C GLU A 28 -7.91 28.91 -3.58
N LYS A 29 -7.53 27.68 -3.98
CA LYS A 29 -8.53 26.59 -4.15
C LYS A 29 -8.06 25.26 -3.56
N GLN A 30 -8.89 24.71 -2.66
CA GLN A 30 -8.91 23.28 -2.26
C GLN A 30 -9.31 22.34 -3.41
N GLU A 31 -9.57 22.89 -4.58
CA GLU A 31 -10.00 22.21 -5.78
C GLU A 31 -8.83 22.19 -6.75
N GLY A 32 -8.25 21.02 -6.98
CA GLY A 32 -7.13 20.87 -7.89
C GLY A 32 -6.80 19.41 -8.15
N LEU A 33 -5.99 19.20 -9.17
CA LEU A 33 -5.46 17.90 -9.55
C LEU A 33 -4.14 17.66 -8.84
N THR A 34 -4.09 16.64 -7.98
CA THR A 34 -2.87 16.25 -7.26
C THR A 34 -2.42 14.86 -7.66
N LEU A 35 -1.10 14.66 -7.65
CA LEU A 35 -0.46 13.39 -7.96
C LEU A 35 0.29 12.89 -6.73
N GLY A 36 -0.06 11.70 -6.26
CA GLY A 36 0.67 11.01 -5.22
C GLY A 36 1.48 9.86 -5.79
N ILE A 37 2.72 9.74 -5.35
CA ILE A 37 3.66 8.70 -5.81
C ILE A 37 4.23 7.98 -4.60
N ASP A 38 3.97 6.68 -4.50
CA ASP A 38 4.56 5.78 -3.52
C ASP A 38 5.50 4.82 -4.24
N SER A 39 6.80 5.03 -4.11
CA SER A 39 7.81 4.17 -4.71
C SER A 39 8.47 3.31 -3.65
N GLY A 40 7.90 2.12 -3.44
CA GLY A 40 8.48 1.10 -2.59
C GLY A 40 9.62 0.33 -3.26
N SER A 41 10.27 -0.55 -2.49
CA SER A 41 11.37 -1.40 -2.99
C SER A 41 10.90 -2.46 -4.01
N THR A 42 9.64 -2.84 -3.97
CA THR A 42 9.06 -3.90 -4.82
C THR A 42 8.13 -3.34 -5.88
N THR A 43 7.31 -2.36 -5.52
CA THR A 43 6.27 -1.80 -6.39
C THR A 43 6.21 -0.29 -6.27
N THR A 44 5.91 0.37 -7.38
CA THR A 44 5.61 1.81 -7.45
C THR A 44 4.14 1.98 -7.75
N LYS A 45 3.45 2.81 -6.97
CA LYS A 45 2.04 3.15 -7.13
C LYS A 45 1.91 4.64 -7.34
N VAL A 46 1.02 5.01 -8.23
CA VAL A 46 0.71 6.41 -8.55
C VAL A 46 -0.80 6.59 -8.45
N VAL A 47 -1.22 7.70 -7.88
CA VAL A 47 -2.64 8.05 -7.78
C VAL A 47 -2.82 9.49 -8.23
N ALA A 48 -3.71 9.69 -9.17
CA ALA A 48 -4.22 11.01 -9.55
C ALA A 48 -5.51 11.28 -8.79
N MET A 49 -5.59 12.42 -8.12
CA MET A 49 -6.76 12.85 -7.37
C MET A 49 -7.23 14.23 -7.83
N GLU A 50 -8.51 14.34 -8.12
CA GLU A 50 -9.17 15.61 -8.35
C GLU A 50 -10.14 15.92 -7.21
N ASN A 51 -10.01 17.08 -6.60
CA ASN A 51 -10.86 17.50 -5.47
C ASN A 51 -10.94 16.44 -4.37
N ASN A 52 -9.80 15.86 -4.03
CA ASN A 52 -9.64 14.76 -3.08
C ASN A 52 -10.32 13.43 -3.48
N LYS A 53 -10.79 13.27 -4.71
CA LYS A 53 -11.32 11.99 -5.22
C LYS A 53 -10.31 11.33 -6.12
N VAL A 54 -10.11 10.03 -5.95
CA VAL A 54 -9.27 9.23 -6.87
C VAL A 54 -9.95 9.19 -8.23
N ILE A 55 -9.24 9.66 -9.26
CA ILE A 55 -9.69 9.66 -10.66
C ILE A 55 -8.90 8.69 -11.53
N GLY A 56 -7.73 8.25 -11.06
CA GLY A 56 -6.93 7.26 -11.75
C GLY A 56 -5.81 6.71 -10.88
N THR A 57 -5.39 5.49 -11.19
CA THR A 57 -4.34 4.78 -10.45
C THR A 57 -3.38 4.10 -11.42
N GLY A 58 -2.11 4.05 -11.07
CA GLY A 58 -1.09 3.28 -11.76
C GLY A 58 -0.34 2.38 -10.79
N TRP A 59 0.02 1.19 -11.27
CA TRP A 59 0.77 0.20 -10.50
C TRP A 59 1.82 -0.47 -11.38
N THR A 60 3.05 -0.56 -10.89
CA THR A 60 4.13 -1.20 -11.61
C THR A 60 5.16 -1.81 -10.67
N GLU A 61 5.84 -2.86 -11.10
CA GLU A 61 7.02 -3.36 -10.38
C GLU A 61 8.14 -2.31 -10.40
N THR A 62 8.79 -2.08 -9.26
CA THR A 62 9.95 -1.18 -9.19
C THR A 62 11.19 -1.89 -9.71
N LYS A 63 11.53 -1.68 -10.98
CA LYS A 63 12.78 -2.17 -11.61
C LYS A 63 13.82 -1.06 -11.70
N ASP A 64 13.42 0.04 -12.29
CA ASP A 64 14.09 1.33 -12.32
C ASP A 64 13.14 2.36 -11.73
N ILE A 65 13.60 3.13 -10.76
CA ILE A 65 12.74 4.03 -9.98
C ILE A 65 11.96 4.99 -10.88
N MET A 66 12.66 5.74 -11.73
CA MET A 66 12.00 6.75 -12.56
C MET A 66 11.17 6.16 -13.69
N GLY A 67 11.67 5.10 -14.34
CA GLY A 67 10.91 4.40 -15.38
C GLY A 67 9.61 3.80 -14.83
N SER A 68 9.64 3.28 -13.60
CA SER A 68 8.45 2.78 -12.92
C SER A 68 7.45 3.90 -12.58
N VAL A 69 7.97 5.08 -12.16
CA VAL A 69 7.13 6.27 -11.91
C VAL A 69 6.44 6.73 -13.20
N TYR A 70 7.18 6.87 -14.29
CA TYR A 70 6.61 7.35 -15.56
C TYR A 70 5.51 6.41 -16.07
N LYS A 71 5.75 5.10 -16.00
CA LYS A 71 4.76 4.12 -16.38
C LYS A 71 3.52 4.19 -15.46
N GLY A 72 3.70 4.31 -14.16
CA GLY A 72 2.60 4.47 -13.22
C GLY A 72 1.79 5.76 -13.46
N VAL A 73 2.45 6.85 -13.83
CA VAL A 73 1.78 8.11 -14.22
C VAL A 73 0.99 7.94 -15.53
N GLU A 74 1.56 7.28 -16.53
CA GLU A 74 0.85 6.97 -17.78
C GLU A 74 -0.43 6.15 -17.51
N GLU A 75 -0.34 5.13 -16.65
CA GLU A 75 -1.49 4.31 -16.25
C GLU A 75 -2.53 5.12 -15.46
N ALA A 76 -2.10 5.98 -14.53
CA ALA A 76 -3.01 6.77 -13.70
C ALA A 76 -3.83 7.78 -14.51
N PHE A 77 -3.34 8.24 -15.66
CA PHE A 77 -4.05 9.18 -16.53
C PHE A 77 -4.71 8.52 -17.74
N ALA A 78 -4.55 7.19 -17.93
CA ALA A 78 -4.97 6.50 -19.16
C ALA A 78 -6.46 6.68 -19.50
N ASP A 79 -7.33 6.69 -18.48
CA ASP A 79 -8.78 6.78 -18.62
C ASP A 79 -9.33 8.16 -18.18
N THR A 80 -8.49 9.19 -18.17
CA THR A 80 -8.88 10.55 -17.77
C THR A 80 -8.74 11.54 -18.93
N GLU A 81 -9.38 12.70 -18.80
CA GLU A 81 -9.19 13.83 -19.73
C GLU A 81 -7.93 14.65 -19.39
N TYR A 82 -7.29 14.35 -18.27
CA TYR A 82 -6.12 15.07 -17.76
C TYR A 82 -4.82 14.51 -18.28
N THR A 83 -3.82 15.35 -18.21
CA THR A 83 -2.42 15.02 -18.48
C THR A 83 -1.57 15.44 -17.28
N ILE A 84 -0.32 15.05 -17.28
CA ILE A 84 0.61 15.47 -16.22
C ILE A 84 0.81 17.00 -16.20
N ASP A 85 0.57 17.69 -17.30
CA ASP A 85 0.69 19.15 -17.38
C ASP A 85 -0.42 19.89 -16.60
N ASP A 86 -1.51 19.17 -16.27
CA ASP A 86 -2.65 19.71 -15.54
C ASP A 86 -2.50 19.58 -14.02
N VAL A 87 -1.44 18.88 -13.54
CA VAL A 87 -1.21 18.60 -12.12
C VAL A 87 -0.82 19.86 -11.36
N ASP A 88 -1.55 20.18 -10.29
CA ASP A 88 -1.33 21.33 -9.43
C ASP A 88 -0.30 21.07 -8.31
N GLY A 89 -0.12 19.81 -7.90
CA GLY A 89 0.85 19.44 -6.86
C GLY A 89 1.20 17.96 -6.85
N ILE A 90 2.47 17.67 -6.51
CA ILE A 90 3.03 16.31 -6.46
C ILE A 90 3.50 15.99 -5.04
N GLY A 91 3.06 14.86 -4.51
CA GLY A 91 3.55 14.29 -3.25
C GLY A 91 4.26 12.96 -3.49
N THR A 92 5.37 12.75 -2.80
CA THR A 92 6.15 11.52 -2.91
C THR A 92 6.40 10.87 -1.58
N THR A 93 6.29 9.54 -1.54
CA THR A 93 6.59 8.70 -0.38
C THR A 93 7.28 7.40 -0.82
N GLY A 94 7.59 6.54 0.12
CA GLY A 94 8.26 5.28 -0.14
C GLY A 94 9.78 5.39 -0.14
N TYR A 95 10.44 4.29 -0.46
CA TYR A 95 11.90 4.18 -0.50
C TYR A 95 12.52 5.18 -1.51
N GLY A 96 11.90 5.33 -2.68
CA GLY A 96 12.36 6.21 -3.76
C GLY A 96 12.04 7.69 -3.57
N ARG A 97 11.26 8.09 -2.54
CA ARG A 97 10.66 9.42 -2.38
C ARG A 97 11.60 10.61 -2.59
N ILE A 98 12.84 10.51 -2.06
CA ILE A 98 13.79 11.64 -2.12
C ILE A 98 14.30 11.84 -3.54
N ASN A 99 14.63 10.76 -4.25
CA ASN A 99 15.10 10.83 -5.63
C ASN A 99 14.00 11.36 -6.56
N ILE A 100 12.81 10.77 -6.46
CA ILE A 100 11.64 11.16 -7.25
C ILE A 100 11.24 12.60 -6.95
N GLY A 101 11.12 12.94 -5.67
CA GLY A 101 10.72 14.28 -5.26
C GLY A 101 11.66 15.37 -5.73
N LYS A 102 12.98 15.12 -5.75
CA LYS A 102 13.96 16.05 -6.30
C LYS A 102 13.86 16.16 -7.82
N GLN A 103 13.69 15.06 -8.53
CA GLN A 103 13.59 15.06 -9.98
C GLN A 103 12.31 15.72 -10.49
N LEU A 104 11.20 15.53 -9.79
CA LEU A 104 9.90 16.10 -10.15
C LEU A 104 9.62 17.44 -9.48
N ASN A 105 10.54 17.96 -8.65
CA ASN A 105 10.33 19.13 -7.80
C ASN A 105 9.02 19.06 -7.01
N ALA A 106 8.78 17.89 -6.38
CA ALA A 106 7.56 17.64 -5.62
C ALA A 106 7.42 18.60 -4.43
N GLU A 107 6.23 19.12 -4.20
CA GLU A 107 5.90 19.99 -3.07
C GLU A 107 5.98 19.25 -1.74
N LEU A 108 5.75 17.93 -1.76
CA LEU A 108 5.81 17.09 -0.57
C LEU A 108 6.74 15.90 -0.80
N ILE A 109 7.71 15.73 0.09
CA ILE A 109 8.54 14.53 0.21
C ILE A 109 8.39 14.05 1.64
N GLN A 110 7.60 13.01 1.86
CA GLN A 110 7.19 12.59 3.20
C GLN A 110 7.49 11.10 3.44
N GLU A 111 7.78 10.76 4.69
CA GLU A 111 7.95 9.37 5.12
C GLU A 111 6.61 8.60 5.13
N GLU A 112 6.70 7.24 5.11
CA GLU A 112 5.55 6.39 4.86
C GLU A 112 4.52 6.37 6.00
N LEU A 113 4.93 6.42 7.27
CA LEU A 113 4.01 6.20 8.39
C LEU A 113 2.85 7.20 8.41
N SER A 114 3.19 8.50 8.33
CA SER A 114 2.18 9.57 8.31
C SER A 114 1.32 9.53 7.06
N VAL A 115 1.93 9.21 5.94
CA VAL A 115 1.26 9.17 4.63
C VAL A 115 0.32 7.98 4.54
N ASN A 116 0.78 6.80 4.94
CA ASN A 116 -0.03 5.57 4.95
C ASN A 116 -1.22 5.68 5.90
N ALA A 117 -1.00 6.18 7.12
CA ALA A 117 -2.08 6.44 8.07
C ALA A 117 -3.14 7.38 7.48
N LYS A 118 -2.71 8.50 6.87
CA LYS A 118 -3.61 9.47 6.24
C LYS A 118 -4.44 8.87 5.11
N GLY A 119 -3.79 8.13 4.21
CA GLY A 119 -4.46 7.47 3.09
C GLY A 119 -5.42 6.38 3.54
N ALA A 120 -5.02 5.56 4.51
CA ALA A 120 -5.83 4.46 5.03
C ALA A 120 -7.15 4.95 5.66
N VAL A 121 -7.08 5.89 6.62
CA VAL A 121 -8.29 6.40 7.29
C VAL A 121 -9.18 7.21 6.34
N TYR A 122 -8.58 7.87 5.33
CA TYR A 122 -9.34 8.59 4.31
C TYR A 122 -10.17 7.61 3.46
N LEU A 123 -9.52 6.58 2.92
CA LEU A 123 -10.18 5.58 2.07
C LEU A 123 -11.20 4.73 2.84
N ALA A 124 -10.97 4.49 4.12
CA ALA A 124 -11.92 3.82 5.00
C ALA A 124 -13.10 4.71 5.43
N GLY A 125 -13.08 6.01 5.10
CA GLY A 125 -14.09 6.98 5.57
C GLY A 125 -14.02 7.26 7.07
N HIS A 126 -12.88 6.96 7.72
CA HIS A 126 -12.69 7.05 9.17
C HIS A 126 -11.62 8.09 9.54
N GLN A 127 -11.81 9.34 9.11
CA GLN A 127 -10.84 10.42 9.35
C GLN A 127 -10.95 11.03 10.77
N LYS A 128 -11.93 10.65 11.56
CA LYS A 128 -12.18 11.13 12.92
C LYS A 128 -12.23 9.97 13.89
N GLY A 129 -11.73 10.22 15.10
CA GLY A 129 -11.65 9.21 16.15
C GLY A 129 -10.41 8.32 16.03
N GLU A 130 -10.43 7.25 16.79
CA GLU A 130 -9.34 6.29 16.88
C GLU A 130 -9.51 5.17 15.86
N ALA A 131 -8.42 4.62 15.37
CA ALA A 131 -8.38 3.42 14.54
C ALA A 131 -6.99 2.76 14.61
N THR A 132 -6.91 1.53 14.14
CA THR A 132 -5.63 0.84 13.90
C THR A 132 -5.51 0.54 12.41
N VAL A 133 -4.40 0.92 11.82
CA VAL A 133 -4.04 0.59 10.43
C VAL A 133 -3.04 -0.56 10.46
N LEU A 134 -3.39 -1.67 9.82
CA LEU A 134 -2.52 -2.82 9.61
C LEU A 134 -2.09 -2.85 8.14
N ASP A 135 -0.85 -2.52 7.88
CA ASP A 135 -0.23 -2.56 6.55
C ASP A 135 0.69 -3.78 6.45
N ILE A 136 0.26 -4.80 5.74
CA ILE A 136 1.10 -5.96 5.43
C ILE A 136 1.56 -5.83 3.98
N GLY A 137 2.80 -5.38 3.82
CA GLY A 137 3.44 -5.17 2.53
C GLY A 137 4.06 -6.42 1.93
N GLY A 138 4.77 -6.25 0.82
CA GLY A 138 5.50 -7.33 0.16
C GLY A 138 6.72 -7.83 0.92
N MET A 139 7.37 -6.98 1.70
CA MET A 139 8.62 -7.27 2.43
C MET A 139 8.57 -6.87 3.90
N ASP A 140 7.72 -5.95 4.27
CA ASP A 140 7.59 -5.40 5.62
C ASP A 140 6.11 -5.34 6.01
N ASN A 141 5.87 -5.16 7.29
CA ASN A 141 4.54 -4.92 7.84
C ASN A 141 4.62 -3.86 8.93
N LYS A 142 3.54 -3.11 9.07
CA LYS A 142 3.42 -2.00 10.01
C LYS A 142 2.04 -2.03 10.65
N VAL A 143 2.01 -1.80 11.96
CA VAL A 143 0.77 -1.51 12.67
C VAL A 143 0.87 -0.09 13.18
N ILE A 144 -0.11 0.74 12.86
CA ILE A 144 -0.13 2.16 13.19
C ILE A 144 -1.44 2.46 13.90
N THR A 145 -1.40 2.91 15.15
CA THR A 145 -2.60 3.49 15.78
C THR A 145 -2.71 4.95 15.39
N VAL A 146 -3.92 5.38 15.15
CA VAL A 146 -4.21 6.75 14.72
C VAL A 146 -5.30 7.36 15.60
N ASN A 147 -5.22 8.68 15.76
CA ASN A 147 -6.28 9.48 16.35
C ASN A 147 -6.53 10.70 15.46
N ASP A 148 -7.77 10.88 14.99
CA ASP A 148 -8.15 11.92 14.02
C ASP A 148 -7.24 11.92 12.76
N GLY A 149 -6.84 10.73 12.31
CA GLY A 149 -5.98 10.54 11.14
C GLY A 149 -4.50 10.91 11.35
N ILE A 150 -4.09 11.15 12.61
CA ILE A 150 -2.70 11.42 13.00
C ILE A 150 -2.13 10.17 13.65
N PRO A 151 -0.96 9.66 13.21
CA PRO A 151 -0.28 8.57 13.88
C PRO A 151 0.03 8.91 15.34
N ASP A 152 -0.29 7.98 16.24
CA ASP A 152 -0.11 8.11 17.67
C ASP A 152 0.98 7.15 18.16
N ASN A 153 0.91 5.88 17.74
CA ASN A 153 1.92 4.87 18.01
C ASN A 153 2.08 3.95 16.80
N PHE A 154 3.18 3.24 16.70
CA PHE A 154 3.40 2.26 15.64
C PHE A 154 4.37 1.16 16.05
N THR A 155 4.19 0.00 15.45
CA THR A 155 5.18 -1.08 15.44
C THR A 155 5.54 -1.43 14.01
N MET A 156 6.77 -1.89 13.80
CA MET A 156 7.21 -2.40 12.50
C MET A 156 7.70 -3.82 12.67
N GLY A 157 7.23 -4.70 11.82
CA GLY A 157 7.71 -6.08 11.78
C GLY A 157 9.19 -6.15 11.43
N GLY A 158 9.83 -7.20 11.96
CA GLY A 158 11.21 -7.49 11.63
C GLY A 158 11.39 -7.80 10.13
N ILE A 159 12.64 -7.89 9.69
CA ILE A 159 13.05 -8.15 8.30
C ILE A 159 12.68 -9.58 7.84
N CYS A 160 11.85 -10.31 8.58
CA CYS A 160 11.50 -11.69 8.25
C CYS A 160 10.40 -11.72 7.19
N ALA A 161 10.75 -12.20 5.99
CA ALA A 161 9.82 -12.34 4.88
C ALA A 161 8.67 -13.36 5.13
N GLY A 162 8.73 -14.14 6.21
CA GLY A 162 7.70 -15.10 6.60
C GLY A 162 6.36 -14.44 6.96
N ALA A 163 6.41 -13.23 7.53
CA ALA A 163 5.23 -12.47 7.93
C ALA A 163 4.83 -11.43 6.86
N SER A 164 5.02 -11.71 5.57
CA SER A 164 4.84 -10.73 4.50
C SER A 164 4.20 -11.32 3.24
N GLY A 165 3.81 -10.44 2.33
CA GLY A 165 3.27 -10.81 1.03
C GLY A 165 4.18 -11.70 0.20
N ARG A 166 5.50 -11.67 0.42
CA ARG A 166 6.45 -12.54 -0.27
C ARG A 166 6.27 -14.02 0.06
N PHE A 167 5.91 -14.34 1.29
CA PHE A 167 5.58 -15.72 1.65
C PHE A 167 4.30 -16.18 0.94
N LEU A 168 3.28 -15.34 0.91
CA LEU A 168 2.01 -15.62 0.22
C LEU A 168 2.23 -15.82 -1.29
N ASP A 169 3.05 -15.00 -1.94
CA ASP A 169 3.41 -15.15 -3.36
C ASP A 169 4.16 -16.47 -3.64
N LEU A 170 5.13 -16.83 -2.79
CA LEU A 170 5.82 -18.11 -2.95
C LEU A 170 4.92 -19.31 -2.69
N ALA A 171 4.02 -19.21 -1.71
CA ALA A 171 3.06 -20.26 -1.42
C ALA A 171 2.05 -20.45 -2.56
N SER A 172 1.51 -19.36 -3.14
CA SER A 172 0.59 -19.44 -4.28
C SER A 172 1.22 -20.16 -5.46
N ARG A 173 2.47 -19.83 -5.79
CA ARG A 173 3.24 -20.53 -6.84
C ARG A 173 3.46 -22.01 -6.54
N ARG A 174 3.67 -22.39 -5.27
CA ARG A 174 3.80 -23.79 -4.87
C ARG A 174 2.50 -24.56 -4.93
N LEU A 175 1.39 -23.88 -4.68
CA LEU A 175 0.05 -24.41 -4.79
C LEU A 175 -0.43 -24.46 -6.26
N ASP A 176 0.33 -23.88 -7.19
CA ASP A 176 -0.04 -23.74 -8.61
C ASP A 176 -1.43 -23.03 -8.72
N VAL A 177 -1.49 -21.84 -8.11
CA VAL A 177 -2.61 -20.91 -8.19
C VAL A 177 -2.06 -19.47 -8.32
N SER A 178 -2.86 -18.55 -8.82
CA SER A 178 -2.50 -17.13 -8.81
C SER A 178 -2.61 -16.56 -7.40
N ILE A 179 -1.99 -15.41 -7.16
CA ILE A 179 -2.07 -14.76 -5.84
C ILE A 179 -3.50 -14.30 -5.51
N GLU A 180 -4.27 -13.95 -6.54
CA GLU A 180 -5.69 -13.56 -6.43
C GLU A 180 -6.58 -14.75 -6.05
N GLU A 181 -6.22 -15.95 -6.48
CA GLU A 181 -6.95 -17.19 -6.16
C GLU A 181 -6.61 -17.71 -4.75
N LEU A 182 -5.47 -17.31 -4.17
CA LEU A 182 -5.02 -17.82 -2.87
C LEU A 182 -6.02 -17.55 -1.76
N GLY A 183 -6.56 -16.33 -1.68
CA GLY A 183 -7.53 -15.95 -0.64
C GLY A 183 -8.84 -16.75 -0.72
N PRO A 184 -9.54 -16.76 -1.86
CA PRO A 184 -10.73 -17.59 -2.05
C PRO A 184 -10.50 -19.09 -1.82
N LEU A 185 -9.32 -19.61 -2.16
CA LEU A 185 -8.95 -21.00 -1.89
C LEU A 185 -8.77 -21.25 -0.39
N ALA A 186 -8.11 -20.34 0.32
CA ALA A 186 -7.90 -20.44 1.76
C ALA A 186 -9.21 -20.48 2.56
N LEU A 187 -10.22 -19.72 2.13
CA LEU A 187 -11.55 -19.70 2.76
C LEU A 187 -12.31 -21.05 2.61
N GLN A 188 -11.85 -21.95 1.77
CA GLN A 188 -12.44 -23.28 1.58
C GLN A 188 -11.72 -24.35 2.42
N GLY A 189 -10.59 -24.03 3.04
CA GLY A 189 -9.78 -24.96 3.82
C GLY A 189 -9.89 -24.74 5.32
N ASP A 190 -9.31 -25.67 6.07
CA ASP A 190 -9.08 -25.55 7.51
C ASP A 190 -7.57 -25.60 7.77
N TYR A 191 -7.01 -24.51 8.29
CA TYR A 191 -5.57 -24.40 8.58
C TYR A 191 -5.07 -25.49 9.54
N ARG A 192 -5.94 -26.05 10.40
CA ARG A 192 -5.60 -27.10 11.35
C ARG A 192 -5.26 -28.44 10.70
N ASN A 193 -5.65 -28.63 9.45
CA ASN A 193 -5.34 -29.84 8.68
C ASN A 193 -3.97 -29.79 7.99
N ALA A 194 -3.29 -28.65 8.01
CA ALA A 194 -1.98 -28.47 7.38
C ALA A 194 -1.03 -27.78 8.36
N LEU A 195 0.00 -28.48 8.79
CA LEU A 195 0.98 -27.92 9.74
C LEU A 195 1.99 -27.05 8.99
N LEU A 196 1.97 -25.76 9.29
CA LEU A 196 3.01 -24.81 8.97
C LEU A 196 3.62 -24.31 10.29
N ASN A 197 4.74 -24.90 10.69
CA ASN A 197 5.36 -24.66 12.00
C ASN A 197 6.45 -23.60 12.00
N SER A 198 6.53 -22.77 10.98
CA SER A 198 7.78 -22.06 10.77
C SER A 198 7.59 -20.58 10.50
N TYR A 199 8.21 -19.77 11.35
CA TYR A 199 8.45 -18.33 11.09
C TYR A 199 9.43 -18.08 9.93
N CYS A 200 10.08 -19.12 9.40
CA CYS A 200 11.03 -19.00 8.31
C CYS A 200 10.39 -19.42 6.99
N ILE A 201 10.41 -18.52 6.02
CA ILE A 201 9.86 -18.75 4.68
C ILE A 201 10.39 -20.03 4.00
N VAL A 202 11.66 -20.39 4.25
CA VAL A 202 12.26 -21.61 3.67
C VAL A 202 11.62 -22.86 4.23
N PHE A 203 11.46 -22.93 5.54
CA PHE A 203 10.83 -24.07 6.22
C PHE A 203 9.33 -24.09 5.99
N GLY A 204 8.66 -22.93 5.99
CA GLY A 204 7.24 -22.85 5.67
C GLY A 204 6.91 -23.38 4.26
N ILE A 205 7.72 -23.07 3.26
CA ILE A 205 7.57 -23.65 1.92
C ILE A 205 7.86 -25.16 1.92
N GLN A 206 8.82 -25.64 2.73
CA GLN A 206 9.09 -27.07 2.86
C GLN A 206 7.91 -27.80 3.51
N ASP A 207 7.33 -27.25 4.57
CA ASP A 207 6.16 -27.79 5.26
C ASP A 207 4.96 -27.88 4.31
N LEU A 208 4.73 -26.83 3.51
CA LEU A 208 3.70 -26.79 2.48
C LEU A 208 3.88 -27.95 1.45
N VAL A 209 5.09 -28.12 0.94
CA VAL A 209 5.39 -29.23 0.01
C VAL A 209 5.18 -30.59 0.66
N THR A 210 5.58 -30.76 1.93
CA THR A 210 5.38 -31.99 2.70
C THR A 210 3.91 -32.30 2.90
N THR A 211 3.10 -31.30 3.23
CA THR A 211 1.64 -31.41 3.38
C THR A 211 0.98 -31.90 2.08
N LEU A 212 1.34 -31.30 0.94
CA LEU A 212 0.80 -31.70 -0.36
C LEU A 212 1.25 -33.11 -0.76
N ALA A 213 2.52 -33.46 -0.50
CA ALA A 213 3.05 -34.80 -0.80
C ALA A 213 2.39 -35.90 0.05
N ALA A 214 1.94 -35.56 1.24
CA ALA A 214 1.17 -36.43 2.12
C ALA A 214 -0.31 -36.56 1.73
N GLY A 215 -0.75 -35.90 0.66
CA GLY A 215 -2.14 -35.92 0.17
C GLY A 215 -3.04 -34.86 0.80
N GLY A 216 -2.47 -33.86 1.48
CA GLY A 216 -3.21 -32.72 2.00
C GLY A 216 -3.85 -31.87 0.88
N SER A 217 -4.98 -31.22 1.17
CA SER A 217 -5.67 -30.40 0.19
C SER A 217 -4.94 -29.07 -0.06
N LYS A 218 -5.03 -28.54 -1.27
CA LYS A 218 -4.53 -27.19 -1.59
C LYS A 218 -5.26 -26.11 -0.76
N ALA A 219 -6.53 -26.31 -0.45
CA ALA A 219 -7.34 -25.39 0.34
C ALA A 219 -6.83 -25.30 1.80
N ASP A 220 -6.59 -26.45 2.44
CA ASP A 220 -6.03 -26.48 3.80
C ASP A 220 -4.63 -25.86 3.85
N ALA A 221 -3.79 -26.14 2.84
CA ALA A 221 -2.46 -25.55 2.71
C ALA A 221 -2.51 -24.03 2.51
N ALA A 222 -3.46 -23.52 1.72
CA ALA A 222 -3.69 -22.09 1.53
C ALA A 222 -4.18 -21.42 2.83
N ALA A 223 -5.12 -22.07 3.53
CA ALA A 223 -5.62 -21.60 4.83
C ALA A 223 -4.49 -21.53 5.85
N ALA A 224 -3.66 -22.58 5.96
CA ALA A 224 -2.52 -22.59 6.86
C ALA A 224 -1.47 -21.53 6.51
N THR A 225 -1.28 -21.23 5.22
CA THR A 225 -0.37 -20.16 4.80
C THR A 225 -0.88 -18.78 5.27
N CYS A 226 -2.16 -18.47 5.05
CA CYS A 226 -2.77 -17.22 5.51
C CYS A 226 -2.74 -17.11 7.04
N HIS A 227 -3.09 -18.18 7.73
CA HIS A 227 -3.05 -18.25 9.19
C HIS A 227 -1.65 -18.02 9.75
N SER A 228 -0.61 -18.65 9.17
CA SER A 228 0.79 -18.48 9.59
C SER A 228 1.26 -17.02 9.46
N VAL A 229 0.86 -16.32 8.41
CA VAL A 229 1.19 -14.88 8.27
C VAL A 229 0.45 -14.05 9.32
N ALA A 230 -0.84 -14.31 9.54
CA ALA A 230 -1.63 -13.61 10.55
C ALA A 230 -1.08 -13.83 11.96
N GLU A 231 -0.71 -15.07 12.31
CA GLU A 231 -0.10 -15.45 13.59
C GLU A 231 1.21 -14.70 13.83
N GLN A 232 2.10 -14.67 12.84
CA GLN A 232 3.39 -13.97 12.96
C GLN A 232 3.19 -12.45 13.14
N VAL A 233 2.26 -11.84 12.40
CA VAL A 233 1.94 -10.41 12.55
C VAL A 233 1.33 -10.14 13.93
N TYR A 234 0.46 -11.02 14.40
CA TYR A 234 -0.14 -10.92 15.73
C TYR A 234 0.93 -10.96 16.81
N GLU A 235 1.78 -11.98 16.80
CA GLU A 235 2.82 -12.18 17.83
C GLU A 235 3.91 -11.11 17.81
N GLN A 236 4.30 -10.65 16.64
CA GLN A 236 5.41 -9.70 16.50
C GLN A 236 4.98 -8.23 16.67
N GLN A 237 3.71 -7.91 16.50
CA GLN A 237 3.28 -6.52 16.43
C GLN A 237 1.95 -6.22 17.13
N LEU A 238 0.87 -6.97 16.84
CA LEU A 238 -0.44 -6.65 17.36
C LEU A 238 -0.54 -6.84 18.88
N GLN A 239 0.23 -7.74 19.46
CA GLN A 239 0.34 -7.89 20.92
C GLN A 239 1.08 -6.73 21.60
N GLU A 240 1.94 -6.04 20.87
CA GLU A 240 2.79 -4.96 21.40
C GLU A 240 2.09 -3.58 21.36
N ILE A 241 0.90 -3.51 20.77
CA ILE A 241 0.20 -2.25 20.57
C ILE A 241 -1.20 -2.29 21.20
N ASP A 242 -1.64 -1.16 21.75
CA ASP A 242 -3.02 -0.97 22.21
C ASP A 242 -3.93 -0.83 20.99
N LEU A 243 -4.52 -1.95 20.56
CA LEU A 243 -5.34 -2.02 19.36
C LEU A 243 -6.62 -1.22 19.56
N ARG A 244 -6.91 -0.33 18.62
CA ARG A 244 -8.08 0.55 18.59
C ARG A 244 -8.94 0.21 17.39
N GLU A 245 -10.23 0.06 17.61
CA GLU A 245 -11.19 -0.19 16.54
C GLU A 245 -11.62 1.12 15.84
N PRO A 246 -11.89 1.07 14.53
CA PRO A 246 -11.84 -0.11 13.68
C PRO A 246 -10.41 -0.52 13.29
N LEU A 247 -10.22 -1.81 12.96
CA LEU A 247 -9.01 -2.29 12.29
C LEU A 247 -9.15 -2.08 10.78
N ILE A 248 -8.24 -1.33 10.20
CA ILE A 248 -8.19 -1.03 8.76
C ILE A 248 -7.00 -1.77 8.16
N GLN A 249 -7.25 -2.87 7.44
CA GLN A 249 -6.19 -3.64 6.79
C GLN A 249 -5.93 -3.12 5.38
N VAL A 250 -4.66 -2.86 5.07
CA VAL A 250 -4.19 -2.23 3.84
C VAL A 250 -2.96 -2.93 3.28
N GLY A 251 -2.40 -2.40 2.20
CA GLY A 251 -1.33 -3.05 1.45
C GLY A 251 -1.86 -4.06 0.43
N GLY A 252 -0.98 -4.59 -0.43
CA GLY A 252 -1.38 -5.55 -1.46
C GLY A 252 -1.97 -6.85 -0.89
N THR A 253 -1.55 -7.24 0.31
CA THR A 253 -2.02 -8.46 0.96
C THR A 253 -3.45 -8.36 1.52
N SER A 254 -3.97 -7.16 1.73
CA SER A 254 -5.36 -6.95 2.13
C SER A 254 -6.38 -7.40 1.07
N LEU A 255 -5.92 -7.60 -0.17
CA LEU A 255 -6.73 -8.17 -1.24
C LEU A 255 -6.88 -9.69 -1.15
N ILE A 256 -6.12 -10.35 -0.27
CA ILE A 256 -6.18 -11.80 -0.04
C ILE A 256 -7.20 -12.08 1.06
N SER A 257 -8.42 -12.39 0.67
CA SER A 257 -9.55 -12.57 1.59
C SER A 257 -9.30 -13.58 2.71
N GLY A 258 -8.59 -14.68 2.43
CA GLY A 258 -8.20 -15.66 3.44
C GLY A 258 -7.24 -15.11 4.50
N LEU A 259 -6.40 -14.12 4.15
CA LEU A 259 -5.55 -13.46 5.15
C LEU A 259 -6.35 -12.48 6.01
N VAL A 260 -7.29 -11.75 5.41
CA VAL A 260 -8.18 -10.84 6.16
C VAL A 260 -8.99 -11.62 7.19
N GLU A 261 -9.56 -12.76 6.78
CA GLU A 261 -10.28 -13.66 7.68
C GLU A 261 -9.39 -14.20 8.80
N ALA A 262 -8.17 -14.65 8.46
CA ALA A 262 -7.23 -15.16 9.46
C ALA A 262 -6.82 -14.09 10.50
N VAL A 263 -6.66 -12.83 10.07
CA VAL A 263 -6.39 -11.70 10.99
C VAL A 263 -7.61 -11.45 11.88
N SER A 264 -8.81 -11.45 11.33
CA SER A 264 -10.06 -11.30 12.10
C SER A 264 -10.21 -12.39 13.16
N GLU A 265 -10.05 -13.67 12.76
CA GLU A 265 -10.11 -14.81 13.68
C GLU A 265 -9.06 -14.71 14.82
N MET A 266 -7.84 -14.32 14.49
CA MET A 266 -6.73 -14.17 15.44
C MET A 266 -7.03 -13.10 16.51
N LEU A 267 -7.83 -12.10 16.15
CA LEU A 267 -8.27 -11.00 17.03
C LEU A 267 -9.63 -11.24 17.66
N GLY A 268 -10.14 -12.47 17.63
CA GLY A 268 -11.42 -12.85 18.28
C GLY A 268 -12.66 -12.55 17.44
N GLY A 269 -12.50 -12.40 16.13
CA GLY A 269 -13.59 -12.19 15.17
C GLY A 269 -14.01 -10.72 15.04
N ILE A 270 -13.07 -9.78 15.18
CA ILE A 270 -13.37 -8.36 14.96
C ILE A 270 -13.61 -8.07 13.48
N ASP A 271 -14.40 -7.05 13.20
CA ASP A 271 -14.61 -6.57 11.85
C ASP A 271 -13.34 -5.88 11.32
N VAL A 272 -12.84 -6.35 10.17
CA VAL A 272 -11.69 -5.77 9.48
C VAL A 272 -12.16 -4.98 8.26
N ILE A 273 -11.85 -3.70 8.23
CA ILE A 273 -12.16 -2.83 7.09
C ILE A 273 -11.04 -2.94 6.06
N VAL A 274 -11.36 -3.40 4.85
CA VAL A 274 -10.47 -3.30 3.69
C VAL A 274 -11.01 -2.19 2.78
N PRO A 275 -10.38 -1.02 2.74
CA PRO A 275 -10.89 0.10 1.94
C PRO A 275 -10.63 -0.12 0.44
N PRO A 276 -11.38 0.55 -0.45
CA PRO A 276 -11.02 0.60 -1.85
C PRO A 276 -9.62 1.17 -2.02
N TYR A 277 -8.91 0.76 -3.07
CA TYR A 277 -7.52 1.18 -3.31
C TYR A 277 -6.55 0.88 -2.16
N SER A 278 -6.81 -0.13 -1.35
CA SER A 278 -6.04 -0.48 -0.15
C SER A 278 -4.54 -0.63 -0.39
N GLN A 279 -4.13 -1.02 -1.59
CA GLN A 279 -2.71 -1.10 -1.98
C GLN A 279 -2.09 0.24 -2.40
N HIS A 280 -2.88 1.31 -2.54
CA HIS A 280 -2.44 2.63 -2.99
C HIS A 280 -2.44 3.67 -1.88
N ILE A 281 -2.58 3.27 -0.62
CA ILE A 281 -2.73 4.18 0.53
C ILE A 281 -1.61 5.21 0.62
N GLY A 282 -0.36 4.81 0.35
CA GLY A 282 0.78 5.71 0.35
C GLY A 282 0.64 6.82 -0.70
N ALA A 283 0.29 6.45 -1.93
CA ALA A 283 0.07 7.41 -3.00
C ALA A 283 -1.15 8.32 -2.72
N VAL A 284 -2.26 7.75 -2.22
CA VAL A 284 -3.45 8.53 -1.82
C VAL A 284 -3.11 9.52 -0.71
N GLY A 285 -2.42 9.06 0.34
CA GLY A 285 -2.03 9.93 1.45
C GLY A 285 -1.10 11.06 1.01
N ALA A 286 -0.15 10.79 0.10
CA ALA A 286 0.75 11.81 -0.45
C ALA A 286 -0.02 12.86 -1.26
N ALA A 287 -0.96 12.45 -2.11
CA ALA A 287 -1.81 13.36 -2.87
C ALA A 287 -2.70 14.22 -1.97
N LEU A 288 -3.31 13.64 -0.93
CA LEU A 288 -4.13 14.35 0.05
C LEU A 288 -3.33 15.39 0.85
N LEU A 289 -2.13 15.04 1.28
CA LEU A 289 -1.28 15.96 2.03
C LEU A 289 -0.84 17.15 1.19
N VAL A 290 -0.56 16.94 -0.08
CA VAL A 290 -0.24 18.04 -1.02
C VAL A 290 -1.44 18.96 -1.18
N SER A 291 -2.65 18.43 -1.37
CA SER A 291 -3.84 19.25 -1.51
C SER A 291 -4.12 20.11 -0.27
N GLY A 292 -3.79 19.59 0.93
CA GLY A 292 -3.93 20.30 2.21
C GLY A 292 -2.85 21.35 2.49
N MET A 293 -1.73 21.38 1.78
CA MET A 293 -0.63 22.31 2.04
C MET A 293 -0.98 23.77 1.70
N GLY A 294 -1.98 24.02 0.85
CA GLY A 294 -2.49 25.36 0.54
C GLY A 294 -3.06 26.11 1.76
N HIS A 295 -3.56 25.37 2.77
CA HIS A 295 -4.22 25.96 3.93
C HIS A 295 -3.31 26.52 5.03
N ARG A 296 -2.05 26.10 5.12
CA ARG A 296 -1.17 26.53 6.22
C ARG A 296 -0.55 27.91 6.02
N GLN A 297 -0.61 28.49 4.83
CA GLN A 297 -0.05 29.81 4.56
C GLN A 297 -1.05 30.96 4.78
N ASP A 298 -2.36 30.69 4.80
CA ASP A 298 -3.39 31.71 4.97
C ASP A 298 -3.68 32.06 6.44
N ASN A 299 -3.09 31.34 7.40
CA ASN A 299 -3.29 31.54 8.84
C ASN A 299 -2.07 32.13 9.57
N LYS A 300 -1.26 32.97 8.89
CA LYS A 300 -0.20 33.76 9.53
C LYS A 300 -0.32 35.24 9.21
#